data_0fe09cf059315760aac4cd7b989eeac5
#
_entry.id   0fe09cf059315760aac4cd7b989eeac5
#
_cell.length_a   1.000
_cell.length_b   1.000
_cell.length_c   1.000
_cell.angle_alpha   90.00
_cell.angle_beta   90.00
_cell.angle_gamma   90.00
#
_symmetry.space_group_name_H-M   'P 1'
#
loop_
_entity.id
_entity.type
_entity.pdbx_description
1 polymer ?
#
loop_
_entity_poly.entity_id
_entity_poly.type
_entity_poly.pdbx_seq_one_letter_code
_entity_poly.pdbx_strand_id
1 'polypeptide(L)'
;TDISLQSGGALRAGGALTLLPSLLFDGEFALDEFSLPVLQPYLESVANIGLDSGRFALSGTIHATAQQSDFSGAMSLNDLAIIDRIQNEALFGISALEVNSATVAVGERNNIEIGVVRLLEPYARVEIEADGSTNIGRVIIDNEPQEAPEEAVAPAQGDDMIAAMLESIVIENASADFSDSSLPLPFAVHMDALGGSISALSTQSLEPARVDLEGQVDEYGQVNINGRLRPLDYASLTEIDMFFRNLDIPSLSPYVIKFAGRRIAEGDLDVDLSYRINERQLNGANSMVMRDLVLGERMPHPDALDLPLGLAIALLKDRNGVIDLDVPVTGDLDNPQFSFGSVISRALGNIISSIVSSPFRFLANLVGGEEDADIGLIEFAPGRADLLPPELEKLAKLGSALLERPQLQLGLTGVYATAADGEALQESFFDSRLSAAVEAASAQPDAPQSPSALRMQVLEGLYLANAQDPAQLVAAQAMLLDMQQQYSQVSAETSARRRCTGGCAE
;
A
#
# COMPACT_ATOMS: atom_id res chain seq x y z
N THR A 1 50.82 34.89 1.49
CA THR A 1 50.22 35.71 0.39
C THR A 1 48.75 35.88 0.68
N ASP A 2 48.27 37.13 0.68
CA ASP A 2 46.87 37.46 0.86
C ASP A 2 46.39 38.08 -0.46
N ILE A 3 45.27 37.53 -0.98
CA ILE A 3 44.69 37.95 -2.26
C ILE A 3 43.22 38.25 -1.98
N SER A 4 42.78 39.47 -2.22
CA SER A 4 41.35 39.83 -2.20
C SER A 4 40.74 39.52 -3.55
N LEU A 5 39.64 38.81 -3.58
CA LEU A 5 38.92 38.44 -4.80
C LEU A 5 37.95 39.56 -5.21
N GLN A 6 37.88 39.87 -6.51
CA GLN A 6 36.94 40.87 -7.04
C GLN A 6 35.48 40.48 -6.84
N SER A 7 35.25 39.19 -6.73
CA SER A 7 33.91 38.59 -6.47
C SER A 7 33.50 38.61 -4.99
N GLY A 8 34.29 39.20 -4.12
CA GLY A 8 34.17 39.07 -2.67
C GLY A 8 34.98 37.91 -2.12
N GLY A 9 35.42 38.05 -0.86
CA GLY A 9 36.22 37.06 -0.17
C GLY A 9 37.74 37.28 -0.32
N ALA A 10 38.49 36.47 0.42
CA ALA A 10 39.94 36.53 0.46
C ALA A 10 40.55 35.13 0.42
N LEU A 11 41.62 35.00 -0.37
CA LEU A 11 42.47 33.81 -0.38
C LEU A 11 43.75 34.10 0.35
N ARG A 12 44.03 33.36 1.42
CA ARG A 12 45.28 33.37 2.15
C ARG A 12 45.99 32.05 1.92
N ALA A 13 47.25 32.08 1.56
CA ALA A 13 48.09 30.90 1.37
C ALA A 13 49.50 31.14 1.86
N GLY A 14 50.03 30.21 2.63
CA GLY A 14 51.41 30.20 3.11
C GLY A 14 51.95 28.77 3.06
N GLY A 15 53.29 28.64 2.96
CA GLY A 15 53.86 27.30 2.98
C GLY A 15 55.36 27.31 2.83
N ALA A 16 55.95 26.14 3.10
CA ALA A 16 57.39 25.89 2.96
C ALA A 16 57.58 24.78 1.88
N LEU A 17 58.52 25.05 0.96
CA LEU A 17 58.89 24.09 -0.07
C LEU A 17 60.32 23.62 0.19
N THR A 18 60.52 22.35 0.43
CA THR A 18 61.82 21.70 0.56
C THR A 18 62.13 20.92 -0.73
N LEU A 19 63.26 21.21 -1.38
CA LEU A 19 63.62 20.60 -2.67
C LEU A 19 64.58 19.41 -2.51
N LEU A 20 65.35 19.39 -1.41
CA LEU A 20 66.35 18.36 -1.16
C LEU A 20 66.29 17.89 0.30
N PRO A 21 66.45 16.59 0.59
CA PRO A 21 66.79 15.48 -0.32
C PRO A 21 65.60 14.94 -1.13
N SER A 22 64.34 15.33 -0.75
CA SER A 22 63.12 14.95 -1.44
C SER A 22 62.21 16.18 -1.57
N LEU A 23 61.35 16.22 -2.57
CA LEU A 23 60.33 17.24 -2.73
C LEU A 23 59.33 17.11 -1.59
N LEU A 24 59.15 18.17 -0.82
CA LEU A 24 58.16 18.29 0.26
C LEU A 24 57.58 19.68 0.24
N PHE A 25 56.29 19.77 0.23
CA PHE A 25 55.53 20.99 0.38
C PHE A 25 54.60 20.88 1.64
N ASP A 26 54.78 21.81 2.55
CA ASP A 26 53.88 22.01 3.71
C ASP A 26 53.26 23.39 3.56
N GLY A 27 51.92 23.41 3.43
CA GLY A 27 51.22 24.65 3.20
C GLY A 27 49.95 24.75 4.01
N GLU A 28 49.56 25.97 4.28
CA GLU A 28 48.26 26.32 4.86
C GLU A 28 47.52 27.24 3.89
N PHE A 29 46.21 27.06 3.77
CA PHE A 29 45.41 27.96 2.98
C PHE A 29 44.07 28.21 3.64
N ALA A 30 43.48 29.37 3.38
CA ALA A 30 42.12 29.72 3.73
C ALA A 30 41.50 30.54 2.60
N LEU A 31 40.39 30.10 2.13
CA LEU A 31 39.47 30.81 1.24
C LEU A 31 38.28 31.25 2.09
N ASP A 32 38.15 32.54 2.32
CA ASP A 32 37.10 33.09 3.16
C ASP A 32 36.04 33.77 2.28
N GLU A 33 34.77 33.52 2.56
CA GLU A 33 33.60 34.21 2.00
C GLU A 33 33.59 34.30 0.45
N PHE A 34 34.03 33.25 -0.25
CA PHE A 34 33.95 33.20 -1.69
C PHE A 34 32.50 33.23 -2.17
N SER A 35 32.16 34.23 -2.98
CA SER A 35 30.79 34.43 -3.48
C SER A 35 30.47 33.43 -4.59
N LEU A 36 29.51 32.52 -4.36
CA LEU A 36 29.09 31.50 -5.34
C LEU A 36 28.42 32.08 -6.62
N PRO A 37 27.66 33.18 -6.58
CA PRO A 37 27.08 33.77 -7.78
C PRO A 37 28.07 34.04 -8.91
N VAL A 38 29.38 34.17 -8.64
CA VAL A 38 30.39 34.29 -9.66
C VAL A 38 30.52 33.05 -10.58
N LEU A 39 30.06 31.90 -10.10
CA LEU A 39 30.01 30.64 -10.84
C LEU A 39 28.80 30.53 -11.78
N GLN A 40 27.87 31.48 -11.73
CA GLN A 40 26.67 31.49 -12.56
C GLN A 40 26.91 31.21 -14.06
N PRO A 41 27.92 31.81 -14.73
CA PRO A 41 28.13 31.55 -16.15
C PRO A 41 28.49 30.10 -16.49
N TYR A 42 29.05 29.36 -15.55
CA TYR A 42 29.36 27.93 -15.73
C TYR A 42 28.16 27.03 -15.64
N LEU A 43 27.13 27.44 -14.89
CA LEU A 43 25.88 26.68 -14.70
C LEU A 43 24.91 26.88 -15.85
N GLU A 44 24.94 28.01 -16.54
CA GLU A 44 24.01 28.34 -17.63
C GLU A 44 24.02 27.37 -18.81
N SER A 45 25.11 26.60 -18.95
CA SER A 45 25.26 25.58 -20.00
C SER A 45 24.63 24.22 -19.62
N VAL A 46 24.34 23.99 -18.34
CA VAL A 46 23.87 22.69 -17.82
C VAL A 46 22.49 22.77 -17.13
N ALA A 47 22.14 23.96 -16.63
CA ALA A 47 20.84 24.13 -15.94
C ALA A 47 20.33 25.59 -16.00
N ASN A 48 19.03 25.75 -16.04
CA ASN A 48 18.32 27.06 -15.97
C ASN A 48 18.10 27.47 -14.51
N ILE A 49 19.18 27.41 -13.71
CA ILE A 49 19.15 27.82 -12.29
C ILE A 49 19.93 29.12 -12.09
N GLY A 50 19.52 29.89 -11.09
CA GLY A 50 20.22 31.08 -10.62
C GLY A 50 20.85 30.84 -9.26
N LEU A 51 22.13 31.14 -9.13
CA LEU A 51 22.80 31.27 -7.82
C LEU A 51 22.53 32.69 -7.31
N ASP A 52 21.48 32.85 -6.53
CA ASP A 52 21.09 34.17 -6.00
C ASP A 52 22.03 34.64 -4.88
N SER A 53 22.42 33.70 -4.04
CA SER A 53 23.39 33.93 -2.97
C SER A 53 24.18 32.66 -2.66
N GLY A 54 25.19 32.80 -1.82
CA GLY A 54 26.02 31.71 -1.30
C GLY A 54 27.44 32.20 -1.02
N ARG A 55 27.93 31.92 0.19
CA ARG A 55 29.27 32.23 0.63
C ARG A 55 29.98 30.97 1.05
N PHE A 56 31.03 30.61 0.30
CA PHE A 56 31.82 29.42 0.56
C PHE A 56 33.11 29.77 1.27
N ALA A 57 33.46 29.01 2.27
CA ALA A 57 34.74 29.09 2.95
C ALA A 57 35.40 27.71 3.03
N LEU A 58 36.69 27.66 2.89
CA LEU A 58 37.48 26.44 2.96
C LEU A 58 38.86 26.80 3.57
N SER A 59 39.24 26.09 4.64
CA SER A 59 40.54 26.29 5.28
C SER A 59 41.18 24.96 5.59
N GLY A 60 42.51 24.90 5.52
CA GLY A 60 43.19 23.66 5.84
C GLY A 60 44.69 23.70 5.57
N THR A 61 45.27 22.53 5.76
CA THR A 61 46.69 22.25 5.52
C THR A 61 46.87 21.27 4.37
N ILE A 62 47.89 21.47 3.60
CA ILE A 62 48.34 20.55 2.55
C ILE A 62 49.72 20.08 2.89
N HIS A 63 49.92 18.78 2.93
CA HIS A 63 51.20 18.14 2.99
C HIS A 63 51.41 17.33 1.72
N ALA A 64 52.39 17.69 0.89
CA ALA A 64 52.61 17.04 -0.40
C ALA A 64 54.06 16.61 -0.58
N THR A 65 54.26 15.38 -0.99
CA THR A 65 55.50 14.78 -1.41
C THR A 65 55.47 14.47 -2.89
N ALA A 66 56.55 13.90 -3.44
CA ALA A 66 56.53 13.45 -4.83
C ALA A 66 55.56 12.28 -5.12
N GLN A 67 55.12 11.55 -4.10
CA GLN A 67 54.27 10.35 -4.21
C GLN A 67 52.91 10.48 -3.60
N GLN A 68 52.72 11.42 -2.65
CA GLN A 68 51.48 11.54 -1.86
C GLN A 68 51.17 13.02 -1.59
N SER A 69 49.92 13.33 -1.61
CA SER A 69 49.37 14.63 -1.19
C SER A 69 48.21 14.43 -0.21
N ASP A 70 48.36 15.02 0.96
CA ASP A 70 47.37 14.98 2.02
C ASP A 70 46.82 16.39 2.25
N PHE A 71 45.51 16.48 2.22
CA PHE A 71 44.77 17.67 2.63
C PHE A 71 44.03 17.37 3.92
N SER A 72 44.04 18.29 4.86
CA SER A 72 43.18 18.24 6.07
C SER A 72 42.64 19.63 6.36
N GLY A 73 41.30 19.74 6.52
CA GLY A 73 40.70 21.06 6.68
C GLY A 73 39.23 21.00 7.05
N ALA A 74 38.63 22.18 7.00
CA ALA A 74 37.23 22.40 7.25
C ALA A 74 36.62 23.24 6.13
N MET A 75 35.31 23.07 5.88
CA MET A 75 34.59 23.87 4.90
C MET A 75 33.24 24.33 5.45
N SER A 76 32.77 25.46 4.96
CA SER A 76 31.42 25.93 5.21
C SER A 76 30.81 26.59 3.99
N LEU A 77 29.51 26.50 3.88
CA LEU A 77 28.71 27.18 2.88
C LEU A 77 27.55 27.86 3.62
N ASN A 78 27.47 29.18 3.49
CA ASN A 78 26.47 29.98 4.20
C ASN A 78 25.55 30.70 3.20
N ASP A 79 24.30 30.85 3.58
CA ASP A 79 23.26 31.61 2.87
C ASP A 79 23.14 31.21 1.39
N LEU A 80 23.19 29.90 1.08
CA LEU A 80 22.96 29.44 -0.27
C LEU A 80 21.49 29.59 -0.65
N ALA A 81 21.23 30.28 -1.76
CA ALA A 81 19.93 30.33 -2.40
C ALA A 81 20.06 30.02 -3.89
N ILE A 82 19.34 29.01 -4.33
CA ILE A 82 19.21 28.60 -5.73
C ILE A 82 17.78 28.84 -6.16
N ILE A 83 17.59 29.56 -7.26
CA ILE A 83 16.29 29.84 -7.84
C ILE A 83 16.14 29.16 -9.21
N ASP A 84 14.91 28.80 -9.53
CA ASP A 84 14.49 28.49 -10.88
C ASP A 84 14.43 29.79 -11.68
N ARG A 85 15.26 29.96 -12.71
CA ARG A 85 15.29 31.17 -13.54
C ARG A 85 14.11 31.28 -14.51
N ILE A 86 13.39 30.20 -14.77
CA ILE A 86 12.26 30.18 -15.68
C ILE A 86 11.04 30.80 -15.00
N GLN A 87 10.77 30.42 -13.74
CA GLN A 87 9.65 30.93 -12.95
C GLN A 87 10.07 32.01 -11.93
N ASN A 88 11.35 32.16 -11.69
CA ASN A 88 11.93 33.05 -10.67
C ASN A 88 11.45 32.72 -9.26
N GLU A 89 11.44 31.44 -8.93
CA GLU A 89 11.00 30.90 -7.63
C GLU A 89 12.16 30.17 -6.93
N ALA A 90 12.11 30.13 -5.59
CA ALA A 90 13.09 29.40 -4.80
C ALA A 90 12.99 27.91 -5.13
N LEU A 91 14.14 27.27 -5.42
CA LEU A 91 14.25 25.85 -5.72
C LEU A 91 14.90 25.09 -4.57
N PHE A 92 16.03 25.61 -4.12
CA PHE A 92 16.80 25.03 -3.02
C PHE A 92 17.51 26.12 -2.23
N GLY A 93 17.65 25.95 -0.94
CA GLY A 93 18.37 26.87 -0.06
C GLY A 93 18.96 26.16 1.14
N ILE A 94 19.94 26.80 1.78
CA ILE A 94 20.48 26.34 3.05
C ILE A 94 21.09 27.54 3.79
N SER A 95 20.75 27.72 5.06
CA SER A 95 21.31 28.77 5.89
C SER A 95 22.78 28.51 6.20
N ALA A 96 23.14 27.27 6.56
CA ALA A 96 24.53 26.86 6.69
C ALA A 96 24.74 25.38 6.41
N LEU A 97 25.82 25.05 5.72
CA LEU A 97 26.41 23.73 5.65
C LEU A 97 27.82 23.83 6.29
N GLU A 98 28.07 22.98 7.27
CA GLU A 98 29.35 22.96 7.99
C GLU A 98 29.97 21.57 7.95
N VAL A 99 31.25 21.52 7.58
CA VAL A 99 32.10 20.33 7.66
C VAL A 99 33.31 20.69 8.47
N ASN A 100 33.34 20.24 9.70
CA ASN A 100 34.41 20.62 10.64
C ASN A 100 35.73 19.87 10.42
N SER A 101 35.70 18.73 9.73
CA SER A 101 36.89 17.98 9.37
C SER A 101 36.69 17.26 8.03
N ALA A 102 37.60 17.47 7.13
CA ALA A 102 37.71 16.73 5.89
C ALA A 102 39.19 16.39 5.63
N THR A 103 39.47 15.13 5.36
CA THR A 103 40.82 14.66 5.03
C THR A 103 40.77 14.00 3.66
N VAL A 104 41.65 14.41 2.78
CA VAL A 104 41.78 13.84 1.44
C VAL A 104 43.23 13.44 1.26
N ALA A 105 43.47 12.14 1.08
CA ALA A 105 44.79 11.62 0.75
C ALA A 105 44.79 11.12 -0.70
N VAL A 106 45.74 11.61 -1.50
CA VAL A 106 45.92 11.25 -2.91
C VAL A 106 47.34 10.69 -3.10
N GLY A 107 47.43 9.44 -3.55
CA GLY A 107 48.74 8.75 -3.73
C GLY A 107 48.52 7.30 -4.15
N GLU A 108 49.27 6.39 -3.53
CA GLU A 108 49.14 4.94 -3.82
C GLU A 108 47.71 4.41 -3.50
N ARG A 109 47.03 5.01 -2.54
CA ARG A 109 45.62 4.78 -2.22
C ARG A 109 44.94 6.12 -2.00
N ASN A 110 43.87 6.34 -2.75
CA ASN A 110 43.07 7.55 -2.61
C ASN A 110 42.05 7.33 -1.49
N ASN A 111 42.08 8.20 -0.48
CA ASN A 111 41.14 8.14 0.68
C ASN A 111 40.54 9.52 0.92
N ILE A 112 39.24 9.53 1.17
CA ILE A 112 38.47 10.72 1.54
C ILE A 112 37.75 10.41 2.84
N GLU A 113 38.05 11.16 3.88
CA GLU A 113 37.33 11.07 5.16
C GLU A 113 36.70 12.42 5.46
N ILE A 114 35.39 12.40 5.61
CA ILE A 114 34.58 13.57 5.97
C ILE A 114 33.98 13.28 7.34
N GLY A 115 34.18 14.18 8.27
CA GLY A 115 33.58 14.09 9.59
C GLY A 115 32.06 14.36 9.55
N VAL A 116 31.53 15.00 10.56
CA VAL A 116 30.12 15.36 10.63
C VAL A 116 29.82 16.51 9.66
N VAL A 117 28.84 16.30 8.80
CA VAL A 117 28.23 17.33 7.95
C VAL A 117 26.97 17.83 8.63
N ARG A 118 26.94 19.11 9.01
CA ARG A 118 25.74 19.74 9.59
C ARG A 118 25.06 20.60 8.54
N LEU A 119 23.76 20.39 8.37
CA LEU A 119 22.88 21.15 7.49
C LEU A 119 21.90 21.93 8.35
N LEU A 120 22.00 23.25 8.33
CA LEU A 120 21.12 24.13 9.08
C LEU A 120 20.09 24.77 8.15
N GLU A 121 18.83 24.57 8.46
CA GLU A 121 17.69 25.12 7.72
C GLU A 121 17.76 24.84 6.20
N PRO A 122 18.03 23.59 5.77
CA PRO A 122 17.93 23.30 4.34
C PRO A 122 16.46 23.38 3.90
N TYR A 123 16.25 24.01 2.75
CA TYR A 123 14.96 24.17 2.11
C TYR A 123 14.98 23.56 0.71
N ALA A 124 13.90 22.88 0.34
CA ALA A 124 13.71 22.37 -1.03
C ALA A 124 12.28 22.54 -1.48
N ARG A 125 12.08 22.87 -2.77
CA ARG A 125 10.76 22.93 -3.41
C ARG A 125 10.69 21.95 -4.57
N VAL A 126 9.65 21.10 -4.53
CA VAL A 126 9.32 20.16 -5.60
C VAL A 126 7.92 20.45 -6.10
N GLU A 127 7.79 20.72 -7.38
CA GLU A 127 6.52 21.02 -8.02
C GLU A 127 6.28 20.11 -9.21
N ILE A 128 5.08 19.53 -9.31
CA ILE A 128 4.59 18.84 -10.49
C ILE A 128 3.73 19.83 -11.25
N GLU A 129 4.12 20.12 -12.48
CA GLU A 129 3.42 21.04 -13.37
C GLU A 129 2.13 20.44 -13.94
N ALA A 130 1.29 21.29 -14.55
CA ALA A 130 0.05 20.85 -15.16
C ALA A 130 0.22 19.80 -16.29
N ASP A 131 1.37 19.75 -16.94
CA ASP A 131 1.71 18.75 -17.96
C ASP A 131 2.33 17.48 -17.38
N GLY A 132 2.53 17.41 -16.05
CA GLY A 132 3.13 16.29 -15.35
C GLY A 132 4.67 16.34 -15.28
N SER A 133 5.30 17.36 -15.86
CA SER A 133 6.75 17.59 -15.68
C SER A 133 7.03 18.11 -14.27
N THR A 134 8.30 18.07 -13.85
CA THR A 134 8.71 18.61 -12.55
C THR A 134 9.52 19.89 -12.72
N ASN A 135 9.46 20.81 -11.76
CA ASN A 135 10.30 21.99 -11.71
C ASN A 135 11.79 21.62 -11.77
N ILE A 136 12.22 20.53 -11.12
CA ILE A 136 13.60 20.02 -11.17
C ILE A 136 13.95 19.56 -12.59
N GLY A 137 13.07 18.78 -13.24
CA GLY A 137 13.28 18.32 -14.62
C GLY A 137 13.31 19.49 -15.61
N ARG A 138 12.49 20.52 -15.40
CA ARG A 138 12.44 21.72 -16.25
C ARG A 138 13.71 22.53 -16.21
N VAL A 139 14.36 22.65 -15.06
CA VAL A 139 15.59 23.44 -14.93
C VAL A 139 16.83 22.73 -15.50
N ILE A 140 16.83 21.43 -15.63
CA ILE A 140 17.91 20.67 -16.23
C ILE A 140 17.87 20.88 -17.75
N ILE A 141 19.00 21.25 -18.35
CA ILE A 141 19.13 21.32 -19.80
C ILE A 141 19.60 19.96 -20.29
N ASP A 142 18.68 19.20 -20.92
CA ASP A 142 19.04 17.97 -21.62
C ASP A 142 19.90 18.33 -22.83
N ASN A 143 21.21 18.33 -22.64
CA ASN A 143 22.13 18.25 -23.74
C ASN A 143 22.08 16.79 -24.22
N GLU A 144 21.25 16.50 -25.25
CA GLU A 144 21.39 15.22 -25.95
C GLU A 144 22.88 15.04 -26.25
N PRO A 145 23.51 13.91 -25.94
CA PRO A 145 24.87 13.67 -26.30
C PRO A 145 24.92 13.75 -27.82
N GLN A 146 25.49 14.84 -28.39
CA GLN A 146 25.94 14.79 -29.75
C GLN A 146 26.79 13.52 -29.86
N GLU A 147 26.40 12.64 -30.78
CA GLU A 147 27.10 11.39 -31.06
C GLU A 147 28.60 11.63 -30.96
N ALA A 148 29.18 11.38 -29.80
CA ALA A 148 30.62 11.31 -29.66
C ALA A 148 31.05 10.15 -30.56
N PRO A 149 32.12 10.34 -31.38
CA PRO A 149 32.66 9.22 -32.15
C PRO A 149 32.84 8.06 -31.18
N GLU A 150 32.44 6.89 -31.61
CA GLU A 150 32.56 5.60 -30.94
C GLU A 150 34.00 5.19 -30.69
N GLU A 151 34.77 6.00 -30.00
CA GLU A 151 35.94 5.55 -29.27
C GLU A 151 35.45 5.34 -27.84
N ALA A 152 34.92 4.15 -27.61
CA ALA A 152 34.69 3.61 -26.30
C ALA A 152 35.98 3.79 -25.49
N VAL A 153 36.00 4.82 -24.65
CA VAL A 153 36.84 4.77 -23.46
C VAL A 153 36.20 3.65 -22.63
N ALA A 154 36.78 2.46 -22.79
CA ALA A 154 36.48 1.35 -21.91
C ALA A 154 36.56 1.92 -20.48
N PRO A 155 35.55 1.63 -19.61
CA PRO A 155 35.66 2.00 -18.23
C PRO A 155 37.02 1.47 -17.77
N ALA A 156 37.85 2.36 -17.24
CA ALA A 156 39.11 1.98 -16.68
C ALA A 156 38.85 0.84 -15.70
N GLN A 157 39.18 -0.38 -16.11
CA GLN A 157 39.27 -1.54 -15.25
C GLN A 157 40.52 -1.33 -14.38
N GLY A 158 40.37 -0.50 -13.36
CA GLY A 158 41.34 -0.30 -12.32
C GLY A 158 40.57 -0.43 -11.01
N ASP A 159 41.02 -1.33 -10.18
CA ASP A 159 40.55 -1.61 -8.80
C ASP A 159 40.81 -0.42 -7.82
N ASP A 160 40.94 0.81 -8.32
CA ASP A 160 41.13 2.02 -7.55
C ASP A 160 39.81 2.74 -7.26
N MET A 161 38.85 2.00 -6.64
CA MET A 161 37.73 2.69 -6.03
C MET A 161 38.28 3.60 -4.91
N ILE A 162 38.00 4.90 -5.03
CA ILE A 162 38.35 5.88 -4.00
C ILE A 162 37.63 5.44 -2.71
N ALA A 163 38.46 5.20 -1.67
CA ALA A 163 37.92 4.95 -0.35
C ALA A 163 37.34 6.26 0.20
N ALA A 164 36.03 6.34 0.30
CA ALA A 164 35.36 7.51 0.86
C ALA A 164 34.52 7.10 2.08
N MET A 165 34.63 7.86 3.15
CA MET A 165 33.87 7.72 4.38
C MET A 165 33.34 9.08 4.82
N LEU A 166 32.07 9.13 5.14
CA LEU A 166 31.39 10.24 5.81
C LEU A 166 30.88 9.75 7.16
N GLU A 167 31.23 10.41 8.24
CA GLU A 167 30.88 9.99 9.59
C GLU A 167 29.37 10.09 9.86
N SER A 168 28.78 11.23 9.58
CA SER A 168 27.31 11.43 9.69
C SER A 168 26.87 12.73 9.03
N ILE A 169 25.59 12.78 8.68
CA ILE A 169 24.89 14.01 8.30
C ILE A 169 23.90 14.34 9.43
N VAL A 170 23.93 15.56 9.93
CA VAL A 170 22.97 16.08 10.89
C VAL A 170 22.15 17.16 10.20
N ILE A 171 20.85 17.03 10.24
CA ILE A 171 19.89 17.96 9.64
C ILE A 171 19.17 18.67 10.77
N GLU A 172 19.15 19.99 10.73
CA GLU A 172 18.51 20.83 11.73
C GLU A 172 17.53 21.79 11.05
N ASN A 173 16.25 21.71 11.46
CA ASN A 173 15.20 22.62 11.05
C ASN A 173 15.01 22.74 9.53
N ALA A 174 15.03 21.61 8.82
CA ALA A 174 14.78 21.58 7.37
C ALA A 174 13.31 21.87 7.07
N SER A 175 13.06 22.39 5.87
CA SER A 175 11.71 22.59 5.34
C SER A 175 11.60 22.15 3.88
N ALA A 176 10.41 21.74 3.46
CA ALA A 176 10.15 21.36 2.08
C ALA A 176 8.73 21.73 1.67
N ASP A 177 8.62 22.31 0.47
CA ASP A 177 7.34 22.53 -0.20
C ASP A 177 7.15 21.51 -1.32
N PHE A 178 6.02 20.82 -1.30
CA PHE A 178 5.60 19.99 -2.42
C PHE A 178 4.27 20.48 -2.96
N SER A 179 4.16 20.63 -4.29
CA SER A 179 2.91 20.97 -4.96
C SER A 179 2.68 20.14 -6.22
N ASP A 180 1.40 19.89 -6.54
CA ASP A 180 0.99 19.17 -7.75
C ASP A 180 -0.13 19.95 -8.45
N SER A 181 0.21 20.61 -9.54
CA SER A 181 -0.69 21.37 -10.41
C SER A 181 -1.32 20.52 -11.53
N SER A 182 -0.94 19.24 -11.66
CA SER A 182 -1.52 18.31 -12.63
C SER A 182 -2.90 17.76 -12.22
N LEU A 183 -3.32 18.07 -11.00
CA LEU A 183 -4.56 17.61 -10.40
C LEU A 183 -5.74 18.55 -10.76
N PRO A 184 -6.99 18.06 -10.68
CA PRO A 184 -8.19 18.87 -10.95
C PRO A 184 -8.33 20.13 -10.08
N LEU A 185 -7.77 20.07 -8.89
CA LEU A 185 -7.53 21.18 -7.98
C LEU A 185 -6.05 21.14 -7.58
N PRO A 186 -5.37 22.28 -7.42
CA PRO A 186 -4.00 22.31 -6.97
C PRO A 186 -3.86 21.64 -5.60
N PHE A 187 -2.83 20.80 -5.46
CA PHE A 187 -2.43 20.22 -4.20
C PHE A 187 -1.14 20.90 -3.72
N ALA A 188 -1.04 21.17 -2.44
CA ALA A 188 0.19 21.62 -1.81
C ALA A 188 0.28 21.08 -0.40
N VAL A 189 1.50 20.75 0.04
CA VAL A 189 1.84 20.34 1.39
C VAL A 189 3.18 20.95 1.77
N HIS A 190 3.26 21.43 2.99
CA HIS A 190 4.47 22.00 3.59
C HIS A 190 4.97 21.08 4.70
N MET A 191 6.28 20.81 4.69
CA MET A 191 6.97 20.15 5.80
C MET A 191 7.94 21.13 6.42
N ASP A 192 7.97 21.21 7.76
CA ASP A 192 8.87 22.05 8.49
C ASP A 192 9.45 21.37 9.73
N ALA A 193 10.35 22.08 10.39
CA ALA A 193 11.03 21.58 11.59
C ALA A 193 11.62 20.16 11.42
N LEU A 194 11.93 19.76 10.17
CA LEU A 194 12.48 18.44 9.90
C LEU A 194 13.94 18.40 10.40
N GLY A 195 14.21 17.51 11.34
CA GLY A 195 15.51 17.34 11.97
C GLY A 195 15.85 15.89 12.17
N GLY A 196 17.15 15.63 12.40
CA GLY A 196 17.63 14.28 12.68
C GLY A 196 18.99 13.99 12.09
N SER A 197 19.27 12.72 11.82
CA SER A 197 20.58 12.30 11.35
C SER A 197 20.56 11.13 10.39
N ILE A 198 21.59 11.10 9.55
CA ILE A 198 21.95 9.95 8.71
C ILE A 198 23.35 9.52 9.15
N SER A 199 23.49 8.27 9.59
CA SER A 199 24.77 7.75 10.09
C SER A 199 25.75 7.47 8.97
N ALA A 200 26.93 7.01 9.35
CA ALA A 200 28.08 6.77 8.50
C ALA A 200 27.79 6.19 7.12
N LEU A 201 28.35 6.81 6.09
CA LEU A 201 28.34 6.41 4.70
C LEU A 201 29.75 6.03 4.27
N SER A 202 29.92 4.88 3.65
CA SER A 202 31.23 4.46 3.17
C SER A 202 31.14 3.75 1.83
N THR A 203 32.10 4.01 0.95
CA THR A 203 32.22 3.29 -0.33
C THR A 203 32.83 1.90 -0.15
N GLN A 204 33.47 1.63 0.98
CA GLN A 204 34.14 0.36 1.28
C GLN A 204 33.36 -0.54 2.24
N SER A 205 32.39 0.02 2.96
CA SER A 205 31.57 -0.75 3.88
C SER A 205 30.26 -1.19 3.24
N LEU A 206 29.90 -2.43 3.43
CA LEU A 206 28.58 -2.96 3.11
C LEU A 206 27.54 -2.66 4.19
N GLU A 207 27.94 -2.03 5.30
CA GLU A 207 27.02 -1.63 6.34
C GLU A 207 26.08 -0.53 5.84
N PRO A 208 24.76 -0.69 6.01
CA PRO A 208 23.81 0.34 5.61
C PRO A 208 23.86 1.55 6.54
N ALA A 209 23.69 2.74 5.97
CA ALA A 209 23.47 3.94 6.74
C ALA A 209 22.10 3.88 7.45
N ARG A 210 22.04 4.41 8.66
CA ARG A 210 20.79 4.59 9.41
C ARG A 210 20.26 5.99 9.16
N VAL A 211 18.96 6.07 8.96
CA VAL A 211 18.21 7.32 8.83
C VAL A 211 17.29 7.43 10.03
N ASP A 212 17.27 8.58 10.67
CA ASP A 212 16.37 8.92 11.78
C ASP A 212 16.01 10.40 11.65
N LEU A 213 14.80 10.68 11.16
CA LEU A 213 14.31 12.04 10.91
C LEU A 213 12.92 12.20 11.51
N GLU A 214 12.65 13.37 12.07
CA GLU A 214 11.34 13.76 12.57
C GLU A 214 11.03 15.21 12.17
N GLY A 215 9.74 15.53 12.05
CA GLY A 215 9.31 16.86 11.65
C GLY A 215 7.79 17.03 11.69
N GLN A 216 7.33 18.14 11.12
CA GLN A 216 5.91 18.50 11.03
C GLN A 216 5.45 18.52 9.56
N VAL A 217 4.17 18.27 9.36
CA VAL A 217 3.50 18.34 8.05
C VAL A 217 2.29 19.26 8.22
N ASP A 218 2.27 20.36 7.49
CA ASP A 218 1.28 21.42 7.61
C ASP A 218 1.12 21.91 9.06
N GLU A 219 -0.07 22.28 9.50
CA GLU A 219 -0.31 22.87 10.82
C GLU A 219 -0.25 21.85 11.97
N TYR A 220 -0.68 20.60 11.75
CA TYR A 220 -0.93 19.65 12.84
C TYR A 220 -0.35 18.26 12.60
N GLY A 221 0.09 17.98 11.38
CA GLY A 221 0.66 16.69 11.01
C GLY A 221 2.05 16.51 11.61
N GLN A 222 2.41 15.26 11.88
CA GLN A 222 3.74 14.87 12.31
C GLN A 222 4.30 13.80 11.39
N VAL A 223 5.59 13.84 11.14
CA VAL A 223 6.31 12.82 10.39
C VAL A 223 7.49 12.30 11.19
N ASN A 224 7.67 10.99 11.14
CA ASN A 224 8.86 10.32 11.65
C ASN A 224 9.33 9.30 10.61
N ILE A 225 10.62 9.33 10.27
CA ILE A 225 11.22 8.48 9.24
C ILE A 225 12.41 7.76 9.86
N ASN A 226 12.32 6.45 9.93
CA ASN A 226 13.38 5.61 10.46
C ASN A 226 13.75 4.56 9.44
N GLY A 227 15.04 4.23 9.36
CA GLY A 227 15.41 3.16 8.46
C GLY A 227 16.89 2.95 8.29
N ARG A 228 17.20 2.14 7.32
CA ARG A 228 18.56 1.87 6.88
C ARG A 228 18.59 1.63 5.37
N LEU A 229 19.59 2.18 4.73
CA LEU A 229 19.75 2.04 3.28
C LEU A 229 21.22 2.06 2.90
N ARG A 230 21.53 1.56 1.70
CA ARG A 230 22.84 1.72 1.07
C ARG A 230 22.73 2.84 0.03
N PRO A 231 23.18 4.06 0.33
CA PRO A 231 22.94 5.21 -0.57
C PRO A 231 23.55 5.05 -1.95
N LEU A 232 24.69 4.36 -2.06
CA LEU A 232 25.38 4.11 -3.33
C LEU A 232 24.77 2.94 -4.13
N ASP A 233 23.98 2.10 -3.47
CA ASP A 233 23.25 0.98 -4.07
C ASP A 233 21.92 0.75 -3.31
N TYR A 234 21.05 1.76 -3.35
CA TYR A 234 19.76 1.74 -2.65
C TYR A 234 18.84 0.60 -3.11
N ALA A 235 19.04 0.12 -4.32
CA ALA A 235 18.26 -0.96 -4.88
C ALA A 235 18.67 -2.34 -4.34
N SER A 236 19.86 -2.49 -3.77
CA SER A 236 20.29 -3.75 -3.12
C SER A 236 19.74 -3.90 -1.71
N LEU A 237 19.67 -2.80 -0.96
CA LEU A 237 19.10 -2.78 0.39
C LEU A 237 18.56 -1.39 0.74
N THR A 238 17.27 -1.31 0.95
CA THR A 238 16.57 -0.18 1.57
C THR A 238 15.48 -0.71 2.48
N GLU A 239 15.49 -0.29 3.73
CA GLU A 239 14.45 -0.57 4.71
C GLU A 239 14.08 0.74 5.37
N ILE A 240 12.90 1.27 5.06
CA ILE A 240 12.44 2.56 5.58
C ILE A 240 11.03 2.39 6.13
N ASP A 241 10.84 2.85 7.34
CA ASP A 241 9.56 2.99 8.01
C ASP A 241 9.26 4.47 8.18
N MET A 242 8.09 4.90 7.71
CA MET A 242 7.62 6.29 7.82
C MET A 242 6.27 6.31 8.53
N PHE A 243 6.14 7.19 9.49
CA PHE A 243 4.94 7.35 10.29
C PHE A 243 4.44 8.78 10.13
N PHE A 244 3.24 8.91 9.60
CA PHE A 244 2.54 10.19 9.54
C PHE A 244 1.36 10.14 10.50
N ARG A 245 1.17 11.19 11.28
CA ARG A 245 0.09 11.29 12.25
C ARG A 245 -0.66 12.59 12.07
N ASN A 246 -1.98 12.50 12.26
CA ASN A 246 -2.87 13.66 12.27
C ASN A 246 -2.80 14.50 10.98
N LEU A 247 -2.77 13.82 9.82
CA LEU A 247 -2.85 14.51 8.53
C LEU A 247 -4.29 14.90 8.24
N ASP A 248 -4.51 16.12 7.71
CA ASP A 248 -5.82 16.58 7.27
C ASP A 248 -6.20 15.92 5.93
N ILE A 249 -7.22 15.01 5.92
CA ILE A 249 -7.63 14.33 4.68
C ILE A 249 -8.26 15.30 3.65
N PRO A 250 -9.03 16.31 3.98
CA PRO A 250 -9.52 17.31 3.05
C PRO A 250 -8.44 17.88 2.12
N SER A 251 -7.22 18.07 2.57
CA SER A 251 -6.09 18.52 1.75
C SER A 251 -5.77 17.56 0.60
N LEU A 252 -6.03 16.24 0.78
CA LEU A 252 -5.83 15.21 -0.24
C LEU A 252 -6.97 15.11 -1.26
N SER A 253 -8.04 15.93 -1.13
CA SER A 253 -9.18 15.95 -2.05
C SER A 253 -8.81 16.02 -3.53
N PRO A 254 -7.79 16.78 -3.97
CA PRO A 254 -7.40 16.84 -5.38
C PRO A 254 -7.11 15.47 -5.99
N TYR A 255 -6.43 14.59 -5.25
CA TYR A 255 -6.17 13.21 -5.66
C TYR A 255 -7.45 12.37 -5.68
N VAL A 256 -8.29 12.50 -4.66
CA VAL A 256 -9.55 11.74 -4.58
C VAL A 256 -10.53 12.16 -5.68
N ILE A 257 -10.54 13.42 -6.08
CA ILE A 257 -11.34 13.91 -7.22
C ILE A 257 -10.83 13.26 -8.51
N LYS A 258 -9.53 13.29 -8.77
CA LYS A 258 -8.92 12.70 -9.98
C LYS A 258 -9.24 11.21 -10.11
N PHE A 259 -9.12 10.43 -9.03
CA PHE A 259 -9.25 8.98 -9.09
C PHE A 259 -10.64 8.44 -8.77
N ALA A 260 -11.45 9.17 -8.00
CA ALA A 260 -12.75 8.68 -7.51
C ALA A 260 -13.90 9.70 -7.66
N GLY A 261 -13.67 10.84 -8.27
CA GLY A 261 -14.71 11.84 -8.60
C GLY A 261 -15.44 12.43 -7.38
N ARG A 262 -14.77 12.49 -6.23
CA ARG A 262 -15.35 12.98 -4.98
C ARG A 262 -14.37 13.85 -4.21
N ARG A 263 -14.89 14.92 -3.61
CA ARG A 263 -14.17 15.70 -2.60
C ARG A 263 -14.29 15.01 -1.24
N ILE A 264 -13.32 15.24 -0.36
CA ILE A 264 -13.41 14.91 1.06
C ILE A 264 -13.75 16.19 1.80
N ALA A 265 -14.77 16.13 2.68
CA ALA A 265 -15.21 17.28 3.45
C ALA A 265 -14.51 17.37 4.80
N GLU A 266 -14.33 16.22 5.48
CA GLU A 266 -13.74 16.13 6.82
C GLU A 266 -13.01 14.80 6.97
N GLY A 267 -12.03 14.75 7.88
CA GLY A 267 -11.37 13.54 8.33
C GLY A 267 -9.89 13.74 8.63
N ASP A 268 -9.38 12.92 9.54
CA ASP A 268 -7.98 12.83 9.93
C ASP A 268 -7.38 11.50 9.47
N LEU A 269 -6.11 11.50 9.11
CA LEU A 269 -5.39 10.35 8.58
C LEU A 269 -4.09 10.11 9.35
N ASP A 270 -3.93 8.89 9.84
CA ASP A 270 -2.63 8.35 10.23
C ASP A 270 -2.16 7.35 9.16
N VAL A 271 -0.89 7.39 8.81
CA VAL A 271 -0.30 6.50 7.80
C VAL A 271 0.98 5.89 8.33
N ASP A 272 1.08 4.58 8.27
CA ASP A 272 2.28 3.82 8.55
C ASP A 272 2.75 3.18 7.24
N LEU A 273 3.92 3.58 6.77
CA LEU A 273 4.52 3.08 5.53
C LEU A 273 5.77 2.28 5.89
N SER A 274 5.84 1.06 5.43
CA SER A 274 7.00 0.19 5.63
C SER A 274 7.48 -0.33 4.29
N TYR A 275 8.61 0.18 3.82
CA TYR A 275 9.17 -0.20 2.53
C TYR A 275 10.46 -0.98 2.70
N ARG A 276 10.54 -2.10 2.00
CA ARG A 276 11.71 -2.98 1.95
C ARG A 276 12.07 -3.23 0.50
N ILE A 277 13.26 -2.76 0.11
CA ILE A 277 13.85 -3.07 -1.20
C ILE A 277 15.00 -4.03 -0.96
N ASN A 278 14.97 -5.16 -1.62
CA ASN A 278 16.05 -6.13 -1.61
C ASN A 278 16.23 -6.67 -3.04
N GLU A 279 17.46 -6.64 -3.53
CA GLU A 279 17.76 -7.09 -4.89
C GLU A 279 16.78 -6.52 -5.94
N ARG A 280 16.53 -5.20 -5.89
CA ARG A 280 15.65 -4.44 -6.79
C ARG A 280 14.15 -4.80 -6.71
N GLN A 281 13.77 -5.70 -5.80
CA GLN A 281 12.38 -6.03 -5.52
C GLN A 281 11.85 -5.20 -4.35
N LEU A 282 10.80 -4.43 -4.61
CA LEU A 282 10.08 -3.62 -3.62
C LEU A 282 8.96 -4.44 -2.98
N ASN A 283 8.96 -4.46 -1.65
CA ASN A 283 7.84 -4.91 -0.84
C ASN A 283 7.46 -3.78 0.12
N GLY A 284 6.24 -3.32 0.02
CA GLY A 284 5.67 -2.26 0.87
C GLY A 284 4.43 -2.75 1.60
N ALA A 285 4.33 -2.40 2.86
CA ALA A 285 3.14 -2.51 3.67
C ALA A 285 2.74 -1.09 4.09
N ASN A 286 1.52 -0.69 3.74
CA ASN A 286 0.99 0.62 4.08
C ASN A 286 -0.28 0.41 4.89
N SER A 287 -0.30 0.88 6.13
CA SER A 287 -1.50 0.91 6.97
C SER A 287 -2.00 2.33 7.07
N MET A 288 -3.29 2.52 6.84
CA MET A 288 -3.96 3.82 6.82
C MET A 288 -5.15 3.79 7.77
N VAL A 289 -5.10 4.61 8.80
CA VAL A 289 -6.20 4.77 9.76
C VAL A 289 -6.85 6.13 9.54
N MET A 290 -8.09 6.11 9.02
CA MET A 290 -8.87 7.32 8.79
C MET A 290 -9.96 7.44 9.86
N ARG A 291 -10.07 8.63 10.46
CA ARG A 291 -11.10 8.95 11.46
C ARG A 291 -12.02 10.02 10.91
N ASP A 292 -13.26 9.96 11.28
CA ASP A 292 -14.30 10.97 10.98
C ASP A 292 -14.41 11.34 9.48
N LEU A 293 -14.03 10.41 8.59
CA LEU A 293 -14.05 10.63 7.15
C LEU A 293 -15.47 10.94 6.67
N VAL A 294 -15.66 12.12 6.08
CA VAL A 294 -16.90 12.56 5.46
C VAL A 294 -16.66 12.88 3.99
N LEU A 295 -17.44 12.22 3.11
CA LEU A 295 -17.42 12.55 1.69
C LEU A 295 -18.17 13.87 1.44
N GLY A 296 -17.54 14.75 0.68
CA GLY A 296 -18.12 15.99 0.19
C GLY A 296 -18.90 15.80 -1.12
N GLU A 297 -18.97 16.86 -1.89
CA GLU A 297 -19.68 16.92 -3.16
C GLU A 297 -19.06 15.99 -4.22
N ARG A 298 -19.90 15.57 -5.18
CA ARG A 298 -19.44 14.81 -6.35
C ARG A 298 -18.85 15.77 -7.36
N MET A 299 -17.59 15.51 -7.75
CA MET A 299 -16.85 16.27 -8.75
C MET A 299 -16.39 15.30 -9.86
N PRO A 300 -17.21 15.11 -10.91
CA PRO A 300 -16.89 14.16 -11.98
C PRO A 300 -15.56 14.50 -12.66
N HIS A 301 -14.71 13.53 -12.87
CA HIS A 301 -13.44 13.64 -13.59
C HIS A 301 -13.33 12.50 -14.62
N PRO A 302 -12.75 12.74 -15.82
CA PRO A 302 -12.65 11.73 -16.87
C PRO A 302 -11.90 10.46 -16.44
N ASP A 303 -10.88 10.59 -15.60
CA ASP A 303 -10.06 9.48 -15.12
C ASP A 303 -10.63 8.81 -13.86
N ALA A 304 -11.72 9.37 -13.30
CA ALA A 304 -12.31 8.84 -12.07
C ALA A 304 -13.00 7.51 -12.34
N LEU A 305 -12.71 6.54 -11.49
CA LEU A 305 -13.43 5.26 -11.47
C LEU A 305 -14.84 5.50 -10.93
N ASP A 306 -15.87 4.97 -11.61
CA ASP A 306 -17.25 5.04 -11.12
C ASP A 306 -17.49 4.01 -10.03
N LEU A 307 -16.96 4.29 -8.85
CA LEU A 307 -17.05 3.43 -7.68
C LEU A 307 -18.13 3.94 -6.74
N PRO A 308 -18.96 3.06 -6.16
CA PRO A 308 -19.93 3.44 -5.14
C PRO A 308 -19.23 3.67 -3.79
N LEU A 309 -18.44 4.75 -3.71
CA LEU A 309 -17.62 5.09 -2.54
C LEU A 309 -18.42 5.17 -1.24
N GLY A 310 -19.69 5.61 -1.32
CA GLY A 310 -20.56 5.65 -0.14
C GLY A 310 -20.77 4.25 0.47
N LEU A 311 -20.94 3.24 -0.37
CA LEU A 311 -21.05 1.85 0.06
C LEU A 311 -19.71 1.32 0.59
N ALA A 312 -18.60 1.61 -0.12
CA ALA A 312 -17.28 1.18 0.30
C ALA A 312 -16.93 1.74 1.70
N ILE A 313 -17.15 3.03 1.91
CA ILE A 313 -16.91 3.69 3.21
C ILE A 313 -17.84 3.11 4.30
N ALA A 314 -19.11 2.87 4.01
CA ALA A 314 -20.03 2.28 4.97
C ALA A 314 -19.65 0.85 5.37
N LEU A 315 -19.05 0.08 4.44
CA LEU A 315 -18.52 -1.25 4.71
C LEU A 315 -17.21 -1.21 5.52
N LEU A 316 -16.34 -0.24 5.22
CA LEU A 316 -15.03 -0.09 5.88
C LEU A 316 -15.15 0.53 7.27
N LYS A 317 -16.04 1.51 7.44
CA LYS A 317 -16.17 2.30 8.65
C LYS A 317 -16.72 1.44 9.80
N ASP A 318 -15.96 1.34 10.88
CA ASP A 318 -16.38 0.60 12.08
C ASP A 318 -17.43 1.39 12.91
N ARG A 319 -17.86 0.84 14.05
CA ARG A 319 -18.84 1.47 14.95
C ARG A 319 -18.35 2.77 15.60
N ASN A 320 -17.03 3.02 15.61
CA ASN A 320 -16.43 4.24 16.13
C ASN A 320 -16.21 5.27 15.03
N GLY A 321 -16.58 4.98 13.79
CA GLY A 321 -16.34 5.84 12.66
C GLY A 321 -14.95 5.74 12.04
N VAL A 322 -14.16 4.74 12.43
CA VAL A 322 -12.79 4.53 11.99
C VAL A 322 -12.75 3.57 10.80
N ILE A 323 -11.92 3.91 9.82
CA ILE A 323 -11.54 3.03 8.71
C ILE A 323 -10.08 2.66 8.92
N ASP A 324 -9.80 1.38 8.99
CA ASP A 324 -8.46 0.80 9.05
C ASP A 324 -8.23 0.00 7.76
N LEU A 325 -7.21 0.38 6.98
CA LEU A 325 -6.98 -0.15 5.64
C LEU A 325 -5.52 -0.47 5.42
N ASP A 326 -5.23 -1.74 5.15
CA ASP A 326 -3.91 -2.20 4.74
C ASP A 326 -3.80 -2.24 3.21
N VAL A 327 -2.77 -1.57 2.69
CA VAL A 327 -2.50 -1.47 1.24
C VAL A 327 -1.12 -2.04 0.94
N PRO A 328 -1.01 -3.34 0.62
CA PRO A 328 0.26 -3.91 0.22
C PRO A 328 0.68 -3.39 -1.16
N VAL A 329 1.97 -3.08 -1.30
CA VAL A 329 2.58 -2.59 -2.53
C VAL A 329 3.76 -3.49 -2.88
N THR A 330 3.81 -4.00 -4.10
CA THR A 330 4.94 -4.77 -4.61
C THR A 330 5.35 -4.25 -5.97
N GLY A 331 6.65 -4.27 -6.26
CA GLY A 331 7.16 -3.79 -7.54
C GLY A 331 8.55 -4.31 -7.86
N ASP A 332 8.87 -4.29 -9.14
CA ASP A 332 10.18 -4.58 -9.67
C ASP A 332 10.81 -3.28 -10.19
N LEU A 333 11.91 -2.86 -9.57
CA LEU A 333 12.61 -1.62 -9.94
C LEU A 333 13.35 -1.71 -11.28
N ASP A 334 13.55 -2.92 -11.82
CA ASP A 334 14.11 -3.13 -13.15
C ASP A 334 13.09 -2.89 -14.26
N ASN A 335 11.79 -2.83 -13.91
CA ASN A 335 10.75 -2.54 -14.88
C ASN A 335 10.76 -1.04 -15.25
N PRO A 336 11.04 -0.66 -16.49
CA PRO A 336 11.07 0.76 -16.89
C PRO A 336 9.73 1.47 -16.81
N GLN A 337 8.62 0.72 -16.67
CA GLN A 337 7.27 1.27 -16.45
C GLN A 337 6.89 1.33 -14.97
N PHE A 338 7.83 1.01 -14.07
CA PHE A 338 7.57 1.07 -12.64
C PHE A 338 7.30 2.53 -12.21
N SER A 339 6.19 2.73 -11.52
CA SER A 339 5.83 4.01 -10.91
C SER A 339 5.10 3.75 -9.61
N PHE A 340 5.62 4.29 -8.51
CA PHE A 340 5.00 4.16 -7.18
C PHE A 340 3.54 4.60 -7.19
N GLY A 341 3.21 5.74 -7.80
CA GLY A 341 1.85 6.26 -7.88
C GLY A 341 0.89 5.31 -8.59
N SER A 342 1.30 4.68 -9.70
CA SER A 342 0.48 3.74 -10.44
C SER A 342 0.26 2.42 -9.69
N VAL A 343 1.24 1.99 -8.91
CA VAL A 343 1.13 0.76 -8.10
C VAL A 343 0.19 0.98 -6.92
N ILE A 344 0.33 2.10 -6.20
CA ILE A 344 -0.55 2.46 -5.07
C ILE A 344 -1.99 2.66 -5.53
N SER A 345 -2.23 3.40 -6.61
CA SER A 345 -3.60 3.66 -7.10
C SER A 345 -4.28 2.39 -7.60
N ARG A 346 -3.53 1.46 -8.21
CA ARG A 346 -4.04 0.15 -8.61
C ARG A 346 -4.39 -0.72 -7.40
N ALA A 347 -3.52 -0.74 -6.37
CA ALA A 347 -3.77 -1.49 -5.14
C ALA A 347 -5.03 -0.99 -4.44
N LEU A 348 -5.18 0.33 -4.23
CA LEU A 348 -6.38 0.95 -3.66
C LEU A 348 -7.64 0.66 -4.50
N GLY A 349 -7.56 0.79 -5.82
CA GLY A 349 -8.67 0.49 -6.73
C GLY A 349 -9.12 -0.97 -6.63
N ASN A 350 -8.19 -1.91 -6.55
CA ASN A 350 -8.48 -3.33 -6.39
C ASN A 350 -9.17 -3.63 -5.05
N ILE A 351 -8.67 -3.03 -3.95
CA ILE A 351 -9.25 -3.21 -2.61
C ILE A 351 -10.69 -2.69 -2.61
N ILE A 352 -10.93 -1.46 -3.05
CA ILE A 352 -12.27 -0.87 -3.11
C ILE A 352 -13.20 -1.70 -4.01
N SER A 353 -12.73 -2.11 -5.19
CA SER A 353 -13.51 -2.93 -6.11
C SER A 353 -13.89 -4.28 -5.50
N SER A 354 -12.98 -4.95 -4.78
CA SER A 354 -13.24 -6.25 -4.15
C SER A 354 -14.28 -6.14 -3.04
N ILE A 355 -14.21 -5.09 -2.21
CA ILE A 355 -15.16 -4.82 -1.13
C ILE A 355 -16.56 -4.58 -1.69
N VAL A 356 -16.67 -3.76 -2.74
CA VAL A 356 -17.95 -3.39 -3.34
C VAL A 356 -18.57 -4.51 -4.16
N SER A 357 -17.74 -5.30 -4.87
CA SER A 357 -18.22 -6.41 -5.71
C SER A 357 -18.70 -7.61 -4.89
N SER A 358 -18.21 -7.77 -3.66
CA SER A 358 -18.54 -8.90 -2.80
C SER A 358 -18.77 -8.47 -1.34
N PRO A 359 -19.78 -7.61 -1.07
CA PRO A 359 -19.97 -7.01 0.26
C PRO A 359 -20.25 -8.04 1.36
N PHE A 360 -20.99 -9.09 1.06
CA PHE A 360 -21.29 -10.14 2.03
C PHE A 360 -20.06 -10.98 2.37
N ARG A 361 -19.18 -11.23 1.42
CA ARG A 361 -17.90 -11.92 1.68
C ARG A 361 -17.00 -11.06 2.55
N PHE A 362 -16.90 -9.76 2.26
CA PHE A 362 -16.18 -8.83 3.11
C PHE A 362 -16.70 -8.83 4.55
N LEU A 363 -18.02 -8.76 4.74
CA LEU A 363 -18.64 -8.82 6.07
C LEU A 363 -18.41 -10.17 6.77
N ALA A 364 -18.42 -11.30 6.06
CA ALA A 364 -18.12 -12.62 6.61
C ALA A 364 -16.68 -12.69 7.16
N ASN A 365 -15.72 -12.17 6.40
CA ASN A 365 -14.31 -12.16 6.81
C ASN A 365 -14.05 -11.32 8.07
N LEU A 366 -14.78 -10.20 8.26
CA LEU A 366 -14.67 -9.37 9.46
C LEU A 366 -15.01 -10.11 10.77
N VAL A 367 -15.88 -11.11 10.70
CA VAL A 367 -16.35 -11.86 11.87
C VAL A 367 -15.78 -13.28 11.93
N GLY A 368 -14.67 -13.53 11.25
CA GLY A 368 -13.96 -14.81 11.28
C GLY A 368 -14.68 -15.91 10.49
N GLY A 369 -15.38 -15.56 9.41
CA GLY A 369 -15.94 -16.51 8.45
C GLY A 369 -14.88 -17.20 7.61
N GLU A 370 -15.20 -18.36 7.03
CA GLU A 370 -14.37 -18.99 6.01
C GLU A 370 -14.34 -18.13 4.74
N GLU A 371 -13.21 -18.08 4.03
CA GLU A 371 -12.99 -17.20 2.86
C GLU A 371 -14.06 -17.36 1.75
N ASP A 372 -14.71 -18.52 1.67
CA ASP A 372 -15.74 -18.83 0.66
C ASP A 372 -17.19 -18.78 1.21
N ALA A 373 -17.40 -18.35 2.45
CA ALA A 373 -18.73 -18.31 3.03
C ALA A 373 -19.58 -17.18 2.44
N ASP A 374 -20.53 -17.54 1.60
CA ASP A 374 -21.57 -16.60 1.14
C ASP A 374 -22.66 -16.47 2.19
N ILE A 375 -22.56 -15.45 3.04
CA ILE A 375 -23.58 -15.11 4.05
C ILE A 375 -24.73 -14.26 3.48
N GLY A 376 -24.68 -13.92 2.19
CA GLY A 376 -25.71 -13.15 1.48
C GLY A 376 -26.90 -13.99 1.04
N LEU A 377 -26.79 -15.32 1.06
CA LEU A 377 -27.86 -16.25 0.71
C LEU A 377 -28.21 -17.14 1.89
N ILE A 378 -29.47 -17.06 2.34
CA ILE A 378 -30.03 -17.91 3.37
C ILE A 378 -30.99 -18.91 2.71
N GLU A 379 -30.65 -20.19 2.82
CA GLU A 379 -31.39 -21.25 2.16
C GLU A 379 -32.38 -21.91 3.11
N PHE A 380 -33.57 -22.17 2.60
CA PHE A 380 -34.59 -22.96 3.28
C PHE A 380 -34.73 -24.30 2.59
N ALA A 381 -34.93 -25.35 3.36
CA ALA A 381 -35.30 -26.61 2.77
C ALA A 381 -36.69 -26.49 2.08
N PRO A 382 -36.89 -27.12 0.90
CA PRO A 382 -38.14 -27.03 0.17
C PRO A 382 -39.35 -27.33 1.06
N GLY A 383 -40.37 -26.46 1.00
CA GLY A 383 -41.60 -26.59 1.78
C GLY A 383 -41.47 -26.38 3.30
N ARG A 384 -40.31 -25.84 3.77
CA ARG A 384 -40.05 -25.61 5.20
C ARG A 384 -39.77 -24.14 5.49
N ALA A 385 -40.19 -23.69 6.68
CA ALA A 385 -39.96 -22.33 7.16
C ALA A 385 -38.92 -22.27 8.30
N ASP A 386 -38.44 -23.39 8.76
CA ASP A 386 -37.42 -23.49 9.80
C ASP A 386 -36.05 -23.47 9.15
N LEU A 387 -35.11 -22.72 9.77
CA LEU A 387 -33.74 -22.61 9.35
C LEU A 387 -32.89 -23.77 9.85
N LEU A 388 -32.05 -24.29 9.00
CA LEU A 388 -31.07 -25.29 9.36
C LEU A 388 -29.91 -24.65 10.18
N PRO A 389 -29.22 -25.42 11.03
CA PRO A 389 -28.14 -24.91 11.85
C PRO A 389 -27.06 -24.11 11.10
N PRO A 390 -26.61 -24.48 9.88
CA PRO A 390 -25.68 -23.69 9.10
C PRO A 390 -26.23 -22.30 8.73
N GLU A 391 -27.53 -22.21 8.41
CA GLU A 391 -28.15 -20.95 8.02
C GLU A 391 -28.34 -20.02 9.24
N LEU A 392 -28.61 -20.59 10.42
CA LEU A 392 -28.62 -19.85 11.68
C LEU A 392 -27.24 -19.30 12.02
N GLU A 393 -26.17 -20.03 11.73
CA GLU A 393 -24.80 -19.56 11.91
C GLU A 393 -24.47 -18.41 10.95
N LYS A 394 -24.86 -18.51 9.67
CA LYS A 394 -24.73 -17.40 8.70
C LYS A 394 -25.45 -16.15 9.20
N LEU A 395 -26.68 -16.27 9.68
CA LEU A 395 -27.44 -15.13 10.23
C LEU A 395 -26.80 -14.54 11.48
N ALA A 396 -26.23 -15.36 12.35
CA ALA A 396 -25.50 -14.88 13.53
C ALA A 396 -24.25 -14.09 13.13
N LYS A 397 -23.48 -14.60 12.16
CA LYS A 397 -22.32 -13.90 11.60
C LYS A 397 -22.73 -12.57 10.93
N LEU A 398 -23.76 -12.58 10.11
CA LEU A 398 -24.31 -11.38 9.49
C LEU A 398 -24.77 -10.36 10.52
N GLY A 399 -25.48 -10.80 11.56
CA GLY A 399 -25.91 -9.94 12.66
C GLY A 399 -24.71 -9.30 13.40
N SER A 400 -23.67 -10.08 13.67
CA SER A 400 -22.43 -9.59 14.30
C SER A 400 -21.72 -8.58 13.42
N ALA A 401 -21.61 -8.85 12.12
CA ALA A 401 -21.00 -7.94 11.16
C ALA A 401 -21.76 -6.60 11.04
N LEU A 402 -23.09 -6.64 11.05
CA LEU A 402 -23.93 -5.43 11.03
C LEU A 402 -23.82 -4.61 12.32
N LEU A 403 -23.61 -5.24 13.47
CA LEU A 403 -23.34 -4.54 14.72
C LEU A 403 -22.01 -3.79 14.68
N GLU A 404 -21.01 -4.32 13.99
CA GLU A 404 -19.73 -3.64 13.78
C GLU A 404 -19.82 -2.54 12.70
N ARG A 405 -20.88 -2.52 11.88
CA ARG A 405 -21.09 -1.59 10.75
C ARG A 405 -22.46 -0.92 10.81
N PRO A 406 -22.72 -0.04 11.80
CA PRO A 406 -24.06 0.51 12.09
C PRO A 406 -24.60 1.42 10.97
N GLN A 407 -23.80 1.82 10.02
CA GLN A 407 -24.21 2.64 8.87
C GLN A 407 -24.84 1.81 7.74
N LEU A 408 -24.72 0.48 7.79
CA LEU A 408 -25.30 -0.39 6.78
C LEU A 408 -26.77 -0.65 7.04
N GLN A 409 -27.55 -0.70 5.96
CA GLN A 409 -28.94 -1.14 5.95
C GLN A 409 -29.05 -2.42 5.15
N LEU A 410 -29.63 -3.47 5.74
CA LEU A 410 -29.85 -4.74 5.09
C LEU A 410 -31.25 -4.78 4.50
N GLY A 411 -31.35 -4.95 3.18
CA GLY A 411 -32.58 -5.27 2.48
C GLY A 411 -32.74 -6.78 2.38
N LEU A 412 -33.87 -7.32 2.85
CA LEU A 412 -34.20 -8.73 2.72
C LEU A 412 -35.17 -8.94 1.58
N THR A 413 -34.85 -9.82 0.64
CA THR A 413 -35.75 -10.21 -0.44
C THR A 413 -36.08 -11.69 -0.29
N GLY A 414 -37.35 -11.98 -0.02
CA GLY A 414 -37.85 -13.36 0.04
C GLY A 414 -38.02 -13.89 -1.39
N VAL A 415 -37.51 -15.09 -1.63
CA VAL A 415 -37.68 -15.83 -2.87
C VAL A 415 -38.37 -17.16 -2.54
N TYR A 416 -39.29 -17.59 -3.37
CA TYR A 416 -39.94 -18.90 -3.25
C TYR A 416 -39.84 -19.66 -4.55
N ALA A 417 -39.64 -20.97 -4.44
CA ALA A 417 -39.52 -21.88 -5.59
C ALA A 417 -40.83 -22.67 -5.76
N THR A 418 -41.81 -22.09 -6.49
CA THR A 418 -43.19 -22.62 -6.59
C THR A 418 -43.25 -24.12 -6.92
N ALA A 419 -42.35 -24.63 -7.78
CA ALA A 419 -42.34 -26.03 -8.13
C ALA A 419 -41.79 -26.91 -7.01
N ALA A 420 -40.61 -26.59 -6.47
CA ALA A 420 -39.94 -27.37 -5.42
C ALA A 420 -40.69 -27.29 -4.08
N ASP A 421 -41.14 -26.10 -3.69
CA ASP A 421 -41.92 -25.91 -2.47
C ASP A 421 -43.31 -26.56 -2.57
N GLY A 422 -43.93 -26.46 -3.77
CA GLY A 422 -45.23 -27.07 -4.00
C GLY A 422 -45.18 -28.59 -3.92
N GLU A 423 -44.14 -29.22 -4.51
CA GLU A 423 -43.93 -30.67 -4.43
C GLU A 423 -43.64 -31.11 -2.98
N ALA A 424 -42.72 -30.45 -2.29
CA ALA A 424 -42.38 -30.76 -0.92
C ALA A 424 -43.54 -30.56 0.07
N LEU A 425 -44.35 -29.51 -0.12
CA LEU A 425 -45.55 -29.28 0.68
C LEU A 425 -46.62 -30.33 0.41
N GLN A 426 -46.80 -30.76 -0.87
CA GLN A 426 -47.74 -31.85 -1.20
C GLN A 426 -47.30 -33.15 -0.54
N GLU A 427 -46.02 -33.48 -0.61
CA GLU A 427 -45.45 -34.66 0.04
C GLU A 427 -45.61 -34.61 1.57
N SER A 428 -45.24 -33.50 2.21
CA SER A 428 -45.42 -33.30 3.65
C SER A 428 -46.86 -33.37 4.11
N PHE A 429 -47.76 -32.76 3.34
CA PHE A 429 -49.21 -32.84 3.59
C PHE A 429 -49.74 -34.25 3.47
N PHE A 430 -49.30 -34.98 2.43
CA PHE A 430 -49.65 -36.37 2.23
C PHE A 430 -49.13 -37.26 3.37
N ASP A 431 -47.86 -37.11 3.76
CA ASP A 431 -47.25 -37.87 4.85
C ASP A 431 -47.91 -37.57 6.20
N SER A 432 -48.31 -36.33 6.45
CA SER A 432 -49.04 -35.94 7.66
C SER A 432 -50.42 -36.61 7.69
N ARG A 433 -51.17 -36.58 6.56
CA ARG A 433 -52.47 -37.27 6.46
C ARG A 433 -52.34 -38.76 6.57
N LEU A 434 -51.33 -39.34 5.96
CA LEU A 434 -51.06 -40.77 6.01
C LEU A 434 -50.71 -41.19 7.46
N SER A 435 -49.87 -40.45 8.12
CA SER A 435 -49.49 -40.71 9.52
C SER A 435 -50.68 -40.64 10.46
N ALA A 436 -51.52 -39.61 10.33
CA ALA A 436 -52.74 -39.47 11.13
C ALA A 436 -53.76 -40.63 10.83
N ALA A 437 -53.86 -41.02 9.57
CA ALA A 437 -54.75 -42.14 9.19
C ALA A 437 -54.21 -43.50 9.70
N VAL A 438 -52.87 -43.69 9.68
CA VAL A 438 -52.21 -44.89 10.22
C VAL A 438 -52.41 -44.95 11.75
N GLU A 439 -52.25 -43.83 12.43
CA GLU A 439 -52.51 -43.74 13.88
C GLU A 439 -53.93 -44.07 14.23
N ALA A 440 -54.90 -43.52 13.52
CA ALA A 440 -56.33 -43.81 13.70
C ALA A 440 -56.63 -45.28 13.37
N ALA A 441 -56.04 -45.86 12.33
CA ALA A 441 -56.21 -47.26 11.98
C ALA A 441 -55.59 -48.23 13.02
N SER A 442 -54.46 -47.86 13.61
CA SER A 442 -53.76 -48.64 14.64
C SER A 442 -54.58 -48.81 15.92
N ALA A 443 -55.52 -47.92 16.19
CA ALA A 443 -56.45 -47.97 17.35
C ALA A 443 -57.60 -48.95 17.10
N GLN A 444 -57.73 -49.53 15.91
CA GLN A 444 -58.84 -50.46 15.62
C GLN A 444 -58.49 -51.91 16.10
N PRO A 445 -59.47 -52.71 16.58
CA PRO A 445 -59.22 -54.03 17.09
C PRO A 445 -58.69 -55.06 16.10
N ASP A 446 -58.96 -54.84 14.81
CA ASP A 446 -58.55 -55.73 13.69
C ASP A 446 -57.32 -55.20 12.88
N ALA A 447 -56.57 -54.26 13.44
CA ALA A 447 -55.42 -53.64 12.78
C ALA A 447 -54.28 -54.65 12.52
N PRO A 448 -53.65 -54.65 11.34
CA PRO A 448 -52.49 -55.49 11.08
C PRO A 448 -51.41 -55.26 12.09
N GLN A 449 -50.81 -56.34 12.65
CA GLN A 449 -49.70 -56.22 13.61
C GLN A 449 -48.39 -55.75 13.01
N SER A 450 -48.25 -55.78 11.72
CA SER A 450 -47.05 -55.26 11.01
C SER A 450 -47.26 -53.79 10.66
N PRO A 451 -46.37 -52.89 11.12
CA PRO A 451 -46.46 -51.47 10.80
C PRO A 451 -46.47 -51.17 9.29
N SER A 452 -45.74 -51.97 8.50
CA SER A 452 -45.70 -51.83 7.04
C SER A 452 -47.01 -52.28 6.38
N ALA A 453 -47.65 -53.33 6.87
CA ALA A 453 -48.92 -53.81 6.36
C ALA A 453 -50.05 -52.82 6.68
N LEU A 454 -50.06 -52.28 7.88
CA LEU A 454 -51.02 -51.24 8.32
C LEU A 454 -50.87 -49.97 7.44
N ARG A 455 -49.64 -49.50 7.20
CA ARG A 455 -49.38 -48.35 6.36
C ARG A 455 -49.86 -48.60 4.91
N MET A 456 -49.63 -49.79 4.36
CA MET A 456 -50.06 -50.14 3.02
C MET A 456 -51.59 -50.19 2.92
N GLN A 457 -52.28 -50.78 3.90
CA GLN A 457 -53.73 -50.83 3.93
C GLN A 457 -54.37 -49.42 4.01
N VAL A 458 -53.81 -48.55 4.78
CA VAL A 458 -54.25 -47.15 4.86
C VAL A 458 -54.02 -46.39 3.58
N LEU A 459 -52.84 -46.58 2.94
CA LEU A 459 -52.53 -46.02 1.60
C LEU A 459 -53.54 -46.46 0.56
N GLU A 460 -53.80 -47.75 0.48
CA GLU A 460 -54.81 -48.33 -0.43
C GLU A 460 -56.22 -47.72 -0.19
N GLY A 461 -56.65 -47.59 1.07
CA GLY A 461 -57.91 -46.96 1.43
C GLY A 461 -57.99 -45.48 1.02
N LEU A 462 -56.93 -44.72 1.26
CA LEU A 462 -56.87 -43.31 0.88
C LEU A 462 -56.89 -43.14 -0.65
N TYR A 463 -56.18 -43.97 -1.37
CA TYR A 463 -56.10 -43.91 -2.81
C TYR A 463 -57.47 -44.27 -3.45
N LEU A 464 -58.09 -45.32 -3.01
CA LEU A 464 -59.41 -45.75 -3.50
C LEU A 464 -60.53 -44.76 -3.17
N ALA A 465 -60.45 -44.10 -2.01
CA ALA A 465 -61.41 -43.06 -1.57
C ALA A 465 -61.34 -41.78 -2.43
N ASN A 466 -60.20 -41.51 -3.10
CA ASN A 466 -60.02 -40.34 -3.96
C ASN A 466 -60.30 -40.65 -5.45
N ALA A 467 -60.41 -41.88 -5.86
CA ALA A 467 -60.71 -42.26 -7.24
C ALA A 467 -62.20 -41.98 -7.54
N GLN A 468 -62.45 -40.93 -8.35
CA GLN A 468 -63.82 -40.48 -8.68
C GLN A 468 -64.43 -41.15 -9.93
N ASP A 469 -63.63 -41.90 -10.70
CA ASP A 469 -64.04 -42.55 -11.97
C ASP A 469 -63.72 -44.05 -11.92
N PRO A 470 -64.58 -44.91 -12.45
CA PRO A 470 -64.33 -46.37 -12.54
C PRO A 470 -63.03 -46.71 -13.32
N ALA A 471 -62.68 -45.95 -14.33
CA ALA A 471 -61.42 -46.14 -15.08
C ALA A 471 -60.19 -45.75 -14.21
N GLN A 472 -60.31 -44.74 -13.38
CA GLN A 472 -59.28 -44.35 -12.39
C GLN A 472 -59.14 -45.37 -11.28
N LEU A 473 -60.22 -46.03 -10.88
CA LEU A 473 -60.19 -47.08 -9.87
C LEU A 473 -59.44 -48.32 -10.36
N VAL A 474 -59.57 -48.69 -11.60
CA VAL A 474 -58.84 -49.81 -12.22
C VAL A 474 -57.33 -49.44 -12.38
N ALA A 475 -57.03 -48.23 -12.84
CA ALA A 475 -55.67 -47.75 -12.92
C ALA A 475 -54.99 -47.63 -11.56
N ALA A 476 -55.78 -47.20 -10.52
CA ALA A 476 -55.36 -47.10 -9.15
C ALA A 476 -54.99 -48.45 -8.54
N GLN A 477 -55.83 -49.46 -8.77
CA GLN A 477 -55.55 -50.84 -8.33
C GLN A 477 -54.30 -51.44 -8.99
N ALA A 478 -54.10 -51.19 -10.29
CA ALA A 478 -52.87 -51.64 -11.00
C ALA A 478 -51.63 -50.99 -10.45
N MET A 479 -51.64 -49.67 -10.16
CA MET A 479 -50.53 -48.94 -9.61
C MET A 479 -50.22 -49.34 -8.16
N LEU A 480 -51.23 -49.62 -7.34
CA LEU A 480 -51.05 -50.18 -6.00
C LEU A 480 -50.39 -51.57 -6.03
N LEU A 481 -50.74 -52.41 -6.99
CA LEU A 481 -50.12 -53.71 -7.17
C LEU A 481 -48.62 -53.57 -7.55
N ASP A 482 -48.31 -52.64 -8.44
CA ASP A 482 -46.93 -52.34 -8.82
C ASP A 482 -46.10 -51.77 -7.66
N MET A 483 -46.66 -50.83 -6.88
CA MET A 483 -46.06 -50.31 -5.67
C MET A 483 -45.82 -51.39 -4.61
N GLN A 484 -46.76 -52.32 -4.41
CA GLN A 484 -46.61 -53.45 -3.51
C GLN A 484 -45.44 -54.36 -3.96
N GLN A 485 -45.30 -54.61 -5.25
CA GLN A 485 -44.17 -55.36 -5.80
C GLN A 485 -42.86 -54.68 -5.62
N GLN A 486 -42.79 -53.38 -5.92
CA GLN A 486 -41.55 -52.58 -5.70
C GLN A 486 -41.17 -52.50 -4.21
N TYR A 487 -42.15 -52.30 -3.30
CA TYR A 487 -41.87 -52.26 -1.86
C TYR A 487 -41.39 -53.61 -1.31
N SER A 488 -41.89 -54.72 -1.86
CA SER A 488 -41.42 -56.07 -1.50
C SER A 488 -40.00 -56.34 -1.98
N GLN A 489 -39.63 -55.81 -3.15
CA GLN A 489 -38.26 -55.93 -3.68
C GLN A 489 -37.25 -55.09 -2.88
N VAL A 490 -37.57 -53.82 -2.60
CA VAL A 490 -36.71 -52.92 -1.77
C VAL A 490 -36.56 -53.47 -0.34
N SER A 491 -37.62 -54.03 0.25
CA SER A 491 -37.55 -54.67 1.57
C SER A 491 -36.66 -55.91 1.55
N ALA A 492 -36.71 -56.71 0.48
CA ALA A 492 -35.86 -57.89 0.31
C ALA A 492 -34.38 -57.51 0.11
N GLU A 493 -34.10 -56.47 -0.70
CA GLU A 493 -32.71 -55.95 -0.92
C GLU A 493 -32.14 -55.33 0.35
N THR A 494 -32.95 -54.59 1.13
CA THR A 494 -32.52 -53.98 2.42
C THR A 494 -32.20 -55.05 3.44
N SER A 495 -33.00 -56.13 3.45
CA SER A 495 -32.80 -57.30 4.32
C SER A 495 -31.59 -58.15 3.90
N ALA A 496 -31.28 -58.20 2.60
CA ALA A 496 -30.09 -58.85 2.08
C ALA A 496 -28.80 -58.04 2.38
N ARG A 497 -28.82 -56.72 2.26
CA ARG A 497 -27.71 -55.84 2.63
C ARG A 497 -27.40 -55.89 4.12
N ARG A 498 -28.39 -55.95 5.01
CA ARG A 498 -28.18 -56.13 6.48
C ARG A 498 -27.56 -57.47 6.83
N ARG A 499 -27.80 -58.51 6.06
CA ARG A 499 -27.16 -59.81 6.23
C ARG A 499 -25.71 -59.85 5.73
N CYS A 500 -25.37 -59.07 4.71
CA CYS A 500 -23.98 -58.97 4.24
C CYS A 500 -23.09 -58.08 5.10
N THR A 501 -23.66 -57.07 5.83
CA THR A 501 -22.86 -56.23 6.72
C THR A 501 -22.71 -56.81 8.15
N GLY A 502 -23.39 -57.86 8.50
CA GLY A 502 -23.28 -58.57 9.80
C GLY A 502 -22.35 -59.78 9.79
N GLY A 503 -21.66 -60.09 8.67
CA GLY A 503 -20.89 -61.29 8.48
C GLY A 503 -19.37 -61.08 8.27
N CYS A 504 -18.84 -59.89 8.54
CA CYS A 504 -17.39 -59.60 8.50
C CYS A 504 -16.94 -58.96 9.82
N ALA A 505 -17.13 -59.70 10.93
CA ALA A 505 -16.44 -59.48 12.19
C ALA A 505 -16.29 -60.84 12.87
N GLU A 506 -15.25 -61.55 12.44
CA GLU A 506 -14.39 -62.51 13.16
C GLU A 506 -13.01 -62.43 12.57
#